data_16313e09e5e3332d18b8b1075687cd03
#
_entry.id   16313e09e5e3332d18b8b1075687cd03
#
_cell.length_a   1.000
_cell.length_b   1.000
_cell.length_c   1.000
_cell.angle_alpha   90.00
_cell.angle_beta   90.00
_cell.angle_gamma   90.00
#
_symmetry.space_group_name_H-M   'P 1'
#
loop_
_entity.id
_entity.type
_entity.pdbx_description
1 polymer ?
#
loop_
_entity_poly.entity_id
_entity_poly.type
_entity_poly.pdbx_seq_one_letter_code
_entity_poly.pdbx_strand_id
1 'polypeptide(L)'
;MTLRYSALLTALFASLMLSQAPAHADGLEDVVKRGVLKVAVPQDFPPFGSVGPDMKPRGLDIDTAKLLAEQLKVKLELTPVNSTNRIPFLTTGKVDLVISSLGKNPEREKVIDFSSAYAPFYLAVFGPPDADIKGLDDLKGKTVSVTRGAIEDIELTKVAPEGVTIKRFEDNNSTIAAYIAEQVDLIASGNVVMVAISEKNPKRIPALKVKLKDSPVYVGVNKNEPALLGKVNQILATAKTDGALEKNSQTWLKEPLPADL
;
A
#
# COMPACT_ATOMS: atom_id res chain seq x y z
N MET A 1 -59.32 10.16 44.83
CA MET A 1 -59.20 10.16 43.35
C MET A 1 -57.91 10.82 42.88
N THR A 2 -56.78 10.55 43.57
CA THR A 2 -55.49 11.28 43.40
C THR A 2 -54.25 10.40 43.25
N LEU A 3 -54.43 9.06 43.00
CA LEU A 3 -53.31 8.10 42.89
C LEU A 3 -53.01 7.59 41.44
N ARG A 4 -53.67 8.08 40.42
CA ARG A 4 -53.54 7.56 39.03
C ARG A 4 -52.71 8.46 38.11
N TYR A 5 -52.33 9.66 38.50
CA TYR A 5 -51.60 10.60 37.63
C TYR A 5 -50.06 10.59 37.87
N SER A 6 -49.57 10.08 38.97
CA SER A 6 -48.13 10.02 39.26
C SER A 6 -47.36 8.91 38.51
N ALA A 7 -48.07 7.86 38.05
CA ALA A 7 -47.42 6.74 37.36
C ALA A 7 -47.16 7.01 35.89
N LEU A 8 -47.89 7.97 35.25
CA LEU A 8 -47.74 8.29 33.83
C LEU A 8 -46.59 9.27 33.54
N LEU A 9 -46.18 10.11 34.49
CA LEU A 9 -45.06 11.04 34.30
C LEU A 9 -43.68 10.38 34.48
N THR A 10 -43.59 9.28 35.23
CA THR A 10 -42.30 8.55 35.40
C THR A 10 -41.95 7.66 34.21
N ALA A 11 -42.94 7.21 33.43
CA ALA A 11 -42.72 6.41 32.22
C ALA A 11 -42.20 7.23 31.02
N LEU A 12 -42.49 8.52 30.96
CA LEU A 12 -42.11 9.40 29.84
C LEU A 12 -40.64 9.89 29.99
N PHE A 13 -40.07 9.90 31.19
CA PHE A 13 -38.67 10.28 31.40
C PHE A 13 -37.67 9.12 31.24
N ALA A 14 -38.13 7.86 31.29
CA ALA A 14 -37.32 6.68 31.08
C ALA A 14 -37.03 6.36 29.58
N SER A 15 -37.82 6.97 28.67
CA SER A 15 -37.70 6.71 27.22
C SER A 15 -36.68 7.58 26.50
N LEU A 16 -36.07 8.58 27.15
CA LEU A 16 -35.08 9.46 26.54
C LEU A 16 -33.61 9.07 26.81
N MET A 17 -33.37 7.97 27.49
CA MET A 17 -32.02 7.41 27.68
C MET A 17 -31.66 6.33 26.62
N LEU A 18 -32.32 6.34 25.47
CA LEU A 18 -32.00 5.41 24.38
C LEU A 18 -30.87 5.97 23.52
N SER A 19 -29.77 5.27 23.57
CA SER A 19 -28.80 5.09 22.50
C SER A 19 -28.07 6.36 22.03
N GLN A 20 -27.20 6.90 22.85
CA GLN A 20 -25.93 7.35 22.33
C GLN A 20 -25.08 6.09 22.10
N ALA A 21 -25.25 5.43 20.95
CA ALA A 21 -24.17 4.62 20.42
C ALA A 21 -22.92 5.53 20.46
N PRO A 22 -21.77 5.07 20.98
CA PRO A 22 -20.57 5.87 20.89
C PRO A 22 -20.39 6.19 19.40
N ALA A 23 -20.54 7.47 19.04
CA ALA A 23 -20.11 7.92 17.72
C ALA A 23 -18.63 7.54 17.69
N HIS A 24 -18.28 6.56 16.87
CA HIS A 24 -16.89 6.25 16.60
C HIS A 24 -16.29 7.56 16.11
N ALA A 25 -15.39 8.15 16.89
CA ALA A 25 -14.69 9.34 16.45
C ALA A 25 -14.03 8.97 15.12
N ASP A 26 -14.25 9.80 14.09
CA ASP A 26 -13.60 9.57 12.79
C ASP A 26 -12.07 9.62 13.01
N GLY A 27 -11.33 8.72 12.40
CA GLY A 27 -9.88 8.60 12.58
C GLY A 27 -9.12 9.90 12.37
N LEU A 28 -9.65 10.86 11.60
CA LEU A 28 -9.07 12.19 11.47
C LEU A 28 -9.06 12.95 12.80
N GLU A 29 -10.18 12.95 13.51
CA GLU A 29 -10.28 13.61 14.81
C GLU A 29 -9.34 12.97 15.84
N ASP A 30 -9.26 11.63 15.86
CA ASP A 30 -8.37 10.89 16.73
C ASP A 30 -6.89 11.18 16.43
N VAL A 31 -6.49 11.23 15.15
CA VAL A 31 -5.12 11.58 14.72
C VAL A 31 -4.75 13.00 15.17
N VAL A 32 -5.63 13.98 14.93
CA VAL A 32 -5.39 15.39 15.29
C VAL A 32 -5.34 15.56 16.82
N LYS A 33 -6.27 14.97 17.56
CA LYS A 33 -6.31 15.03 19.03
C LYS A 33 -5.09 14.37 19.67
N ARG A 34 -4.65 13.23 19.13
CA ARG A 34 -3.44 12.53 19.59
C ARG A 34 -2.16 13.26 19.20
N GLY A 35 -2.20 14.09 18.14
CA GLY A 35 -1.04 14.81 17.60
C GLY A 35 -0.01 13.91 16.92
N VAL A 36 -0.40 12.71 16.51
CA VAL A 36 0.48 11.69 15.88
C VAL A 36 -0.28 10.97 14.78
N LEU A 37 0.32 10.87 13.60
CA LEU A 37 -0.11 10.03 12.49
C LEU A 37 0.74 8.75 12.45
N LYS A 38 0.11 7.59 12.63
CA LYS A 38 0.77 6.28 12.56
C LYS A 38 0.62 5.71 11.16
N VAL A 39 1.73 5.43 10.49
CA VAL A 39 1.73 4.98 9.09
C VAL A 39 2.52 3.69 8.92
N ALA A 40 1.89 2.69 8.33
CA ALA A 40 2.56 1.48 7.88
C ALA A 40 3.31 1.74 6.56
N VAL A 41 4.61 1.42 6.52
CA VAL A 41 5.49 1.68 5.36
C VAL A 41 6.36 0.46 5.05
N PRO A 42 6.80 0.28 3.79
CA PRO A 42 7.74 -0.79 3.44
C PRO A 42 9.16 -0.40 3.89
N GLN A 43 9.99 -1.41 4.17
CA GLN A 43 11.40 -1.19 4.52
C GLN A 43 12.39 -1.92 3.58
N ASP A 44 11.89 -2.75 2.69
CA ASP A 44 12.64 -3.66 1.83
C ASP A 44 12.21 -3.60 0.35
N PHE A 45 11.56 -2.52 -0.05
CA PHE A 45 10.99 -2.34 -1.38
C PHE A 45 11.41 -1.01 -2.02
N PRO A 46 12.72 -0.81 -2.34
CA PRO A 46 13.19 0.39 -3.01
C PRO A 46 12.59 0.48 -4.43
N PRO A 47 12.24 1.68 -4.92
CA PRO A 47 12.46 3.00 -4.30
C PRO A 47 11.30 3.48 -3.39
N PHE A 48 10.28 2.66 -3.14
CA PHE A 48 9.14 3.02 -2.29
C PHE A 48 9.52 3.13 -0.82
N GLY A 49 10.19 2.12 -0.27
CA GLY A 49 10.70 2.15 1.10
C GLY A 49 11.92 1.27 1.28
N SER A 50 12.93 1.82 1.93
CA SER A 50 14.17 1.13 2.28
C SER A 50 14.79 1.76 3.53
N VAL A 51 15.72 1.04 4.15
CA VAL A 51 16.54 1.56 5.24
C VAL A 51 17.89 2.00 4.68
N GLY A 52 18.27 3.23 4.97
CA GLY A 52 19.56 3.77 4.52
C GLY A 52 20.74 3.31 5.36
N PRO A 53 21.98 3.67 4.96
CA PRO A 53 23.17 3.38 5.74
C PRO A 53 23.17 4.02 7.15
N ASP A 54 22.43 5.12 7.32
CA ASP A 54 22.20 5.83 8.58
C ASP A 54 21.07 5.20 9.42
N MET A 55 20.59 4.02 9.04
CA MET A 55 19.48 3.29 9.65
C MET A 55 18.13 4.03 9.62
N LYS A 56 18.00 5.09 8.78
CA LYS A 56 16.74 5.83 8.65
C LYS A 56 15.91 5.34 7.47
N PRO A 57 14.58 5.27 7.64
CA PRO A 57 13.65 5.00 6.53
C PRO A 57 13.74 6.10 5.46
N ARG A 58 13.73 5.67 4.20
CA ARG A 58 13.74 6.54 3.01
C ARG A 58 12.98 5.89 1.87
N GLY A 59 12.43 6.71 0.97
CA GLY A 59 11.69 6.24 -0.20
C GLY A 59 10.46 7.09 -0.47
N LEU A 60 9.82 6.82 -1.60
CA LEU A 60 8.64 7.56 -2.06
C LEU A 60 7.50 7.50 -1.03
N ASP A 61 7.24 6.33 -0.45
CA ASP A 61 6.18 6.13 0.53
C ASP A 61 6.48 6.84 1.86
N ILE A 62 7.76 6.88 2.24
CA ILE A 62 8.22 7.59 3.44
C ILE A 62 8.01 9.10 3.27
N ASP A 63 8.35 9.66 2.10
CA ASP A 63 8.19 11.09 1.83
C ASP A 63 6.71 11.47 1.64
N THR A 64 5.88 10.56 1.09
CA THR A 64 4.43 10.72 1.05
C THR A 64 3.84 10.72 2.48
N ALA A 65 4.29 9.84 3.37
CA ALA A 65 3.85 9.83 4.77
C ALA A 65 4.25 11.11 5.51
N LYS A 66 5.46 11.64 5.29
CA LYS A 66 5.91 12.94 5.84
C LYS A 66 5.02 14.07 5.34
N LEU A 67 4.75 14.14 4.03
CA LEU A 67 3.87 15.14 3.45
C LEU A 67 2.49 15.15 4.12
N LEU A 68 1.86 13.98 4.32
CA LEU A 68 0.57 13.89 4.98
C LEU A 68 0.64 14.37 6.44
N ALA A 69 1.65 13.95 7.21
CA ALA A 69 1.80 14.35 8.61
C ALA A 69 2.05 15.87 8.76
N GLU A 70 2.87 16.46 7.88
CA GLU A 70 3.13 17.90 7.83
C GLU A 70 1.85 18.69 7.55
N GLN A 71 1.07 18.27 6.55
CA GLN A 71 -0.19 18.92 6.19
C GLN A 71 -1.28 18.77 7.28
N LEU A 72 -1.25 17.67 8.03
CA LEU A 72 -2.10 17.46 9.20
C LEU A 72 -1.57 18.17 10.45
N LYS A 73 -0.33 18.72 10.42
CA LYS A 73 0.36 19.36 11.54
C LYS A 73 0.52 18.45 12.76
N VAL A 74 0.80 17.18 12.53
CA VAL A 74 1.02 16.16 13.56
C VAL A 74 2.39 15.51 13.42
N LYS A 75 2.85 14.82 14.46
CA LYS A 75 4.07 14.00 14.38
C LYS A 75 3.83 12.75 13.54
N LEU A 76 4.86 12.28 12.87
CA LEU A 76 4.83 11.04 12.10
C LEU A 76 5.46 9.90 12.92
N GLU A 77 4.73 8.79 13.01
CA GLU A 77 5.23 7.51 13.53
C GLU A 77 5.16 6.46 12.42
N LEU A 78 6.32 5.91 12.03
CA LEU A 78 6.43 4.91 10.98
C LEU A 78 6.48 3.50 11.58
N THR A 79 5.66 2.60 11.04
CA THR A 79 5.64 1.18 11.39
C THR A 79 6.06 0.36 10.18
N PRO A 80 7.21 -0.32 10.20
CA PRO A 80 7.61 -1.21 9.13
C PRO A 80 6.66 -2.38 8.95
N VAL A 81 6.30 -2.68 7.71
CA VAL A 81 5.40 -3.80 7.36
C VAL A 81 5.90 -4.56 6.13
N ASN A 82 5.42 -5.79 5.99
CA ASN A 82 5.50 -6.58 4.76
C ASN A 82 4.13 -6.65 4.07
N SER A 83 4.07 -7.35 2.94
CA SER A 83 2.85 -7.44 2.14
C SER A 83 1.69 -8.16 2.83
N THR A 84 1.96 -9.06 3.77
CA THR A 84 0.94 -9.86 4.45
C THR A 84 0.33 -9.15 5.65
N ASN A 85 1.10 -8.34 6.39
CA ASN A 85 0.64 -7.74 7.65
C ASN A 85 0.15 -6.29 7.52
N ARG A 86 0.41 -5.58 6.40
CA ARG A 86 0.03 -4.16 6.24
C ARG A 86 -1.48 -3.91 6.37
N ILE A 87 -2.33 -4.73 5.74
CA ILE A 87 -3.79 -4.59 5.87
C ILE A 87 -4.29 -5.00 7.26
N PRO A 88 -3.88 -6.15 7.85
CA PRO A 88 -4.18 -6.46 9.24
C PRO A 88 -3.80 -5.37 10.24
N PHE A 89 -2.66 -4.68 10.06
CA PHE A 89 -2.27 -3.58 10.95
C PHE A 89 -3.22 -2.38 10.86
N LEU A 90 -3.75 -2.10 9.66
CA LEU A 90 -4.74 -1.06 9.46
C LEU A 90 -6.10 -1.45 10.08
N THR A 91 -6.62 -2.62 9.74
CA THR A 91 -7.96 -3.06 10.17
C THR A 91 -8.06 -3.32 11.69
N THR A 92 -6.93 -3.56 12.36
CA THR A 92 -6.86 -3.68 13.82
C THR A 92 -6.53 -2.36 14.54
N GLY A 93 -6.42 -1.23 13.81
CA GLY A 93 -6.12 0.08 14.38
C GLY A 93 -4.69 0.23 14.93
N LYS A 94 -3.77 -0.65 14.55
CA LYS A 94 -2.35 -0.52 14.92
C LYS A 94 -1.69 0.66 14.23
N VAL A 95 -2.15 1.00 13.01
CA VAL A 95 -1.79 2.18 12.24
C VAL A 95 -3.04 2.87 11.73
N ASP A 96 -2.93 4.17 11.42
CA ASP A 96 -4.02 4.98 10.87
C ASP A 96 -4.07 4.88 9.34
N LEU A 97 -2.91 4.76 8.70
CA LEU A 97 -2.77 4.67 7.24
C LEU A 97 -1.79 3.57 6.84
N VAL A 98 -1.99 3.02 5.65
CA VAL A 98 -1.02 2.19 4.94
C VAL A 98 -0.52 2.95 3.72
N ILE A 99 0.78 3.27 3.70
CA ILE A 99 1.50 3.84 2.55
C ILE A 99 2.67 2.90 2.27
N SER A 100 2.39 1.84 1.51
CA SER A 100 3.31 0.72 1.36
C SER A 100 3.17 0.08 -0.02
N SER A 101 3.43 0.88 -1.08
CA SER A 101 3.22 0.51 -2.50
C SER A 101 1.92 -0.28 -2.70
N LEU A 102 0.84 0.22 -2.09
CA LEU A 102 -0.41 -0.52 -1.95
C LEU A 102 -1.24 -0.47 -3.23
N GLY A 103 -1.22 -1.55 -4.00
CA GLY A 103 -2.09 -1.73 -5.15
C GLY A 103 -3.54 -2.07 -4.74
N LYS A 104 -4.49 -1.62 -5.55
CA LYS A 104 -5.93 -1.78 -5.35
C LYS A 104 -6.46 -3.03 -6.07
N ASN A 105 -7.33 -3.78 -5.40
CA ASN A 105 -8.10 -4.87 -6.00
C ASN A 105 -9.42 -5.08 -5.25
N PRO A 106 -10.41 -5.80 -5.84
CA PRO A 106 -11.73 -5.99 -5.24
C PRO A 106 -11.71 -6.64 -3.86
N GLU A 107 -10.79 -7.55 -3.57
CA GLU A 107 -10.73 -8.23 -2.27
C GLU A 107 -10.27 -7.26 -1.16
N ARG A 108 -9.28 -6.42 -1.45
CA ARG A 108 -8.82 -5.39 -0.53
C ARG A 108 -9.88 -4.30 -0.32
N GLU A 109 -10.62 -3.93 -1.38
CA GLU A 109 -11.72 -2.95 -1.30
C GLU A 109 -12.88 -3.37 -0.41
N LYS A 110 -13.05 -4.67 -0.15
CA LYS A 110 -14.05 -5.16 0.80
C LYS A 110 -13.71 -4.78 2.25
N VAL A 111 -12.43 -4.66 2.58
CA VAL A 111 -11.96 -4.53 3.98
C VAL A 111 -11.32 -3.18 4.31
N ILE A 112 -10.84 -2.44 3.31
CA ILE A 112 -10.27 -1.10 3.47
C ILE A 112 -10.75 -0.16 2.36
N ASP A 113 -10.58 1.15 2.57
CA ASP A 113 -10.77 2.17 1.56
C ASP A 113 -9.43 2.64 0.99
N PHE A 114 -9.48 3.20 -0.22
CA PHE A 114 -8.31 3.66 -0.95
C PHE A 114 -8.44 5.14 -1.29
N SER A 115 -7.36 5.88 -1.13
CA SER A 115 -7.24 7.26 -1.60
C SER A 115 -7.24 7.34 -3.14
N SER A 116 -7.12 8.55 -3.66
CA SER A 116 -6.61 8.79 -5.01
C SER A 116 -5.19 8.23 -5.13
N ALA A 117 -4.78 7.83 -6.34
CA ALA A 117 -3.43 7.35 -6.59
C ALA A 117 -2.40 8.47 -6.33
N TYR A 118 -1.21 8.09 -5.80
CA TYR A 118 -0.13 9.05 -5.55
C TYR A 118 1.15 8.78 -6.36
N ALA A 119 1.26 7.61 -6.99
CA ALA A 119 2.37 7.29 -7.90
C ALA A 119 1.99 6.22 -8.93
N PRO A 120 2.61 6.26 -10.12
CA PRO A 120 2.43 5.24 -11.14
C PRO A 120 3.13 3.94 -10.73
N PHE A 121 2.59 2.82 -11.19
CA PHE A 121 3.18 1.51 -10.99
C PHE A 121 2.54 0.52 -11.95
N TYR A 122 3.29 -0.45 -12.46
CA TYR A 122 2.74 -1.61 -13.12
C TYR A 122 3.43 -2.90 -12.69
N LEU A 123 2.69 -3.97 -12.76
CA LEU A 123 3.11 -5.31 -12.38
C LEU A 123 3.58 -6.07 -13.61
N ALA A 124 4.68 -6.79 -13.48
CA ALA A 124 5.18 -7.60 -14.58
C ALA A 124 6.00 -8.81 -14.08
N VAL A 125 6.19 -9.76 -14.96
CA VAL A 125 7.19 -10.80 -14.84
C VAL A 125 8.46 -10.32 -15.54
N PHE A 126 9.58 -10.43 -14.83
CA PHE A 126 10.91 -10.08 -15.31
C PHE A 126 11.82 -11.31 -15.31
N GLY A 127 12.80 -11.30 -16.16
CA GLY A 127 13.77 -12.39 -16.29
C GLY A 127 15.06 -11.97 -16.95
N PRO A 128 16.03 -12.87 -17.15
CA PRO A 128 17.25 -12.58 -17.87
C PRO A 128 16.95 -12.03 -19.29
N PRO A 129 17.75 -11.08 -19.80
CA PRO A 129 17.48 -10.46 -21.11
C PRO A 129 17.39 -11.48 -22.26
N ASP A 130 18.17 -12.53 -22.21
CA ASP A 130 18.28 -13.62 -23.20
C ASP A 130 17.17 -14.69 -23.07
N ALA A 131 16.37 -14.68 -22.00
CA ALA A 131 15.24 -15.60 -21.88
C ALA A 131 14.16 -15.27 -22.93
N ASP A 132 13.86 -16.22 -23.82
CA ASP A 132 12.84 -16.08 -24.88
C ASP A 132 11.44 -16.30 -24.30
N ILE A 133 10.89 -15.25 -23.68
CA ILE A 133 9.56 -15.19 -23.08
C ILE A 133 8.84 -13.98 -23.65
N LYS A 134 7.77 -14.20 -24.40
CA LYS A 134 6.98 -13.19 -25.11
C LYS A 134 5.54 -13.08 -24.58
N GLY A 135 5.09 -14.08 -23.81
CA GLY A 135 3.73 -14.11 -23.29
C GLY A 135 3.59 -15.06 -22.09
N LEU A 136 2.36 -15.12 -21.55
CA LEU A 136 2.06 -15.96 -20.39
C LEU A 136 2.33 -17.44 -20.63
N ASP A 137 2.05 -17.94 -21.83
CA ASP A 137 2.24 -19.35 -22.17
C ASP A 137 3.70 -19.81 -22.11
N ASP A 138 4.65 -18.90 -22.35
CA ASP A 138 6.08 -19.18 -22.27
C ASP A 138 6.60 -19.35 -20.82
N LEU A 139 5.74 -19.06 -19.84
CA LEU A 139 6.03 -19.28 -18.42
C LEU A 139 5.90 -20.76 -18.03
N LYS A 140 5.30 -21.62 -18.88
CA LYS A 140 5.15 -23.07 -18.58
C LYS A 140 6.51 -23.71 -18.33
N GLY A 141 6.59 -24.49 -17.25
CA GLY A 141 7.83 -25.14 -16.81
C GLY A 141 8.83 -24.20 -16.12
N LYS A 142 8.53 -22.92 -16.00
CA LYS A 142 9.39 -21.93 -15.29
C LYS A 142 9.04 -21.81 -13.84
N THR A 143 10.04 -21.39 -13.05
CA THR A 143 9.86 -20.98 -11.65
C THR A 143 9.87 -19.47 -11.56
N VAL A 144 8.86 -18.89 -10.89
CA VAL A 144 8.70 -17.45 -10.71
C VAL A 144 8.69 -17.12 -9.23
N SER A 145 9.61 -16.27 -8.75
CA SER A 145 9.54 -15.77 -7.37
C SER A 145 8.55 -14.62 -7.26
N VAL A 146 7.81 -14.60 -6.15
CA VAL A 146 6.91 -13.50 -5.76
C VAL A 146 6.96 -13.27 -4.26
N THR A 147 6.66 -12.06 -3.81
CA THR A 147 6.45 -11.78 -2.40
C THR A 147 5.02 -12.17 -2.02
N ARG A 148 4.87 -13.04 -1.02
CA ARG A 148 3.57 -13.53 -0.53
C ARG A 148 2.63 -12.38 -0.19
N GLY A 149 1.41 -12.42 -0.72
CA GLY A 149 0.36 -11.42 -0.47
C GLY A 149 0.61 -10.05 -1.11
N ALA A 150 1.67 -9.89 -1.89
CA ALA A 150 1.85 -8.73 -2.77
C ALA A 150 0.80 -8.73 -3.89
N ILE A 151 0.58 -7.58 -4.52
CA ILE A 151 -0.38 -7.49 -5.62
C ILE A 151 0.08 -8.33 -6.81
N GLU A 152 1.38 -8.46 -7.03
CA GLU A 152 2.01 -9.28 -8.06
C GLU A 152 1.72 -10.77 -7.86
N ASP A 153 1.77 -11.26 -6.61
CA ASP A 153 1.38 -12.63 -6.27
C ASP A 153 -0.07 -12.90 -6.61
N ILE A 154 -0.96 -11.98 -6.23
CA ILE A 154 -2.40 -12.09 -6.46
C ILE A 154 -2.71 -12.10 -7.97
N GLU A 155 -2.15 -11.16 -8.73
CA GLU A 155 -2.46 -11.03 -10.16
C GLU A 155 -1.79 -12.14 -10.98
N LEU A 156 -0.53 -12.50 -10.70
CA LEU A 156 0.12 -13.63 -11.38
C LEU A 156 -0.61 -14.95 -11.14
N THR A 157 -1.05 -15.20 -9.90
CA THR A 157 -1.79 -16.43 -9.55
C THR A 157 -3.08 -16.59 -10.35
N LYS A 158 -3.75 -15.48 -10.72
CA LYS A 158 -4.98 -15.52 -11.52
C LYS A 158 -4.75 -15.91 -12.99
N VAL A 159 -3.57 -15.57 -13.53
CA VAL A 159 -3.30 -15.66 -14.97
C VAL A 159 -2.18 -16.65 -15.34
N ALA A 160 -1.48 -17.18 -14.34
CA ALA A 160 -0.40 -18.14 -14.58
C ALA A 160 -0.95 -19.42 -15.23
N PRO A 161 -0.40 -19.85 -16.37
CA PRO A 161 -0.81 -21.09 -17.01
C PRO A 161 -0.43 -22.31 -16.17
N GLU A 162 -1.09 -23.43 -16.41
CA GLU A 162 -0.74 -24.71 -15.80
C GLU A 162 0.73 -25.07 -16.09
N GLY A 163 1.44 -25.59 -15.08
CA GLY A 163 2.86 -25.94 -15.18
C GLY A 163 3.83 -24.82 -14.77
N VAL A 164 3.34 -23.62 -14.40
CA VAL A 164 4.18 -22.58 -13.78
C VAL A 164 4.33 -22.89 -12.28
N THR A 165 5.57 -22.82 -11.79
CA THR A 165 5.85 -22.94 -10.35
C THR A 165 6.02 -21.56 -9.73
N ILE A 166 5.04 -21.09 -8.95
CA ILE A 166 5.12 -19.82 -8.22
C ILE A 166 5.74 -20.06 -6.84
N LYS A 167 6.98 -19.59 -6.64
CA LYS A 167 7.68 -19.65 -5.34
C LYS A 167 7.43 -18.36 -4.56
N ARG A 168 6.73 -18.48 -3.43
CA ARG A 168 6.33 -17.37 -2.56
C ARG A 168 7.32 -17.21 -1.41
N PHE A 169 7.90 -16.02 -1.29
CA PHE A 169 8.78 -15.63 -0.19
C PHE A 169 8.07 -14.66 0.75
N GLU A 170 8.50 -14.59 2.00
CA GLU A 170 7.81 -13.81 3.04
C GLU A 170 8.06 -12.29 2.92
N ASP A 171 9.16 -11.89 2.27
CA ASP A 171 9.56 -10.50 2.09
C ASP A 171 10.19 -10.26 0.70
N ASN A 172 10.35 -8.98 0.35
CA ASN A 172 10.90 -8.60 -0.94
C ASN A 172 12.40 -8.91 -1.07
N ASN A 173 13.17 -8.78 0.01
CA ASN A 173 14.59 -9.10 -0.01
C ASN A 173 14.83 -10.56 -0.39
N SER A 174 14.08 -11.49 0.24
CA SER A 174 14.15 -12.92 -0.05
C SER A 174 13.68 -13.25 -1.47
N THR A 175 12.60 -12.59 -1.92
CA THR A 175 12.09 -12.73 -3.30
C THR A 175 13.13 -12.33 -4.34
N ILE A 176 13.78 -11.21 -4.12
CA ILE A 176 14.83 -10.65 -5.00
C ILE A 176 16.10 -11.49 -4.93
N ALA A 177 16.51 -11.88 -3.72
CA ALA A 177 17.71 -12.71 -3.52
C ALA A 177 17.60 -14.06 -4.23
N ALA A 178 16.43 -14.69 -4.19
CA ALA A 178 16.17 -15.94 -4.91
C ALA A 178 16.34 -15.78 -6.43
N TYR A 179 15.88 -14.66 -7.00
CA TYR A 179 16.10 -14.35 -8.41
C TYR A 179 17.59 -14.10 -8.72
N ILE A 180 18.25 -13.25 -7.94
CA ILE A 180 19.68 -12.91 -8.15
C ILE A 180 20.58 -14.14 -8.01
N ALA A 181 20.27 -15.03 -7.06
CA ALA A 181 21.01 -16.27 -6.81
C ALA A 181 20.65 -17.42 -7.77
N GLU A 182 19.84 -17.14 -8.81
CA GLU A 182 19.41 -18.13 -9.81
C GLU A 182 18.65 -19.35 -9.24
N GLN A 183 18.04 -19.19 -8.06
CA GLN A 183 17.19 -20.22 -7.45
C GLN A 183 15.80 -20.31 -8.11
N VAL A 184 15.48 -19.32 -8.94
CA VAL A 184 14.29 -19.23 -9.77
C VAL A 184 14.64 -18.64 -11.14
N ASP A 185 13.84 -18.95 -12.15
CA ASP A 185 14.06 -18.46 -13.51
C ASP A 185 13.70 -16.99 -13.66
N LEU A 186 12.59 -16.59 -13.03
CA LEU A 186 11.91 -15.31 -13.22
C LEU A 186 11.50 -14.71 -11.87
N ILE A 187 11.16 -13.42 -11.89
CA ILE A 187 10.60 -12.71 -10.74
C ILE A 187 9.38 -11.90 -11.18
N ALA A 188 8.29 -11.97 -10.43
CA ALA A 188 7.17 -11.04 -10.59
C ALA A 188 7.25 -9.93 -9.54
N SER A 189 7.31 -8.70 -10.02
CA SER A 189 7.45 -7.48 -9.19
C SER A 189 6.99 -6.24 -9.96
N GLY A 190 7.18 -5.07 -9.38
CA GLY A 190 6.90 -3.79 -10.03
C GLY A 190 8.07 -3.29 -10.88
N ASN A 191 7.73 -2.54 -11.93
CA ASN A 191 8.70 -2.01 -12.90
C ASN A 191 9.85 -1.23 -12.25
N VAL A 192 9.53 -0.24 -11.45
CA VAL A 192 10.53 0.68 -10.85
C VAL A 192 11.43 0.00 -9.83
N VAL A 193 10.94 -1.07 -9.19
CA VAL A 193 11.73 -1.88 -8.25
C VAL A 193 12.83 -2.63 -8.99
N MET A 194 12.54 -3.13 -10.19
CA MET A 194 13.53 -3.82 -11.02
C MET A 194 14.65 -2.89 -11.49
N VAL A 195 14.33 -1.64 -11.82
CA VAL A 195 15.34 -0.62 -12.16
C VAL A 195 16.27 -0.37 -10.96
N ALA A 196 15.70 -0.12 -9.77
CA ALA A 196 16.48 0.12 -8.56
C ALA A 196 17.36 -1.06 -8.14
N ILE A 197 16.95 -2.30 -8.47
CA ILE A 197 17.74 -3.50 -8.22
C ILE A 197 18.87 -3.64 -9.24
N SER A 198 18.57 -3.39 -10.52
CA SER A 198 19.56 -3.47 -11.62
C SER A 198 20.77 -2.57 -11.37
N GLU A 199 20.54 -1.35 -10.86
CA GLU A 199 21.61 -0.42 -10.50
C GLU A 199 22.57 -0.99 -9.46
N LYS A 200 22.08 -1.83 -8.54
CA LYS A 200 22.85 -2.42 -7.44
C LYS A 200 23.40 -3.81 -7.75
N ASN A 201 22.83 -4.51 -8.72
CA ASN A 201 23.14 -5.90 -9.04
C ASN A 201 23.35 -6.11 -10.54
N PRO A 202 24.48 -5.64 -11.11
CA PRO A 202 24.72 -5.67 -12.55
C PRO A 202 24.89 -7.09 -13.14
N LYS A 203 25.04 -8.12 -12.31
CA LYS A 203 25.28 -9.51 -12.79
C LYS A 203 24.03 -10.18 -13.35
N ARG A 204 22.85 -9.83 -12.84
CA ARG A 204 21.57 -10.39 -13.30
C ARG A 204 20.53 -9.30 -13.43
N ILE A 205 20.66 -8.51 -14.50
CA ILE A 205 19.76 -7.41 -14.81
C ILE A 205 18.41 -8.00 -15.26
N PRO A 206 17.31 -7.70 -14.56
CA PRO A 206 15.99 -8.18 -14.99
C PRO A 206 15.48 -7.36 -16.17
N ALA A 207 15.06 -8.04 -17.25
CA ALA A 207 14.35 -7.44 -18.36
C ALA A 207 12.86 -7.74 -18.27
N LEU A 208 12.01 -6.80 -18.71
CA LEU A 208 10.56 -7.02 -18.82
C LEU A 208 10.29 -8.20 -19.77
N LYS A 209 9.48 -9.15 -19.31
CA LYS A 209 9.03 -10.29 -20.10
C LYS A 209 7.53 -10.23 -20.37
N VAL A 210 6.71 -10.16 -19.32
CA VAL A 210 5.25 -10.13 -19.47
C VAL A 210 4.70 -9.05 -18.55
N LYS A 211 4.07 -8.00 -19.10
CA LYS A 211 3.30 -7.04 -18.32
C LYS A 211 2.00 -7.71 -17.87
N LEU A 212 1.74 -7.69 -16.55
CA LEU A 212 0.53 -8.28 -15.98
C LEU A 212 -0.60 -7.27 -15.92
N LYS A 213 -0.33 -6.06 -15.36
CA LYS A 213 -1.37 -5.07 -15.11
C LYS A 213 -0.79 -3.71 -14.75
N ASP A 214 -1.47 -2.63 -15.16
CA ASP A 214 -1.28 -1.31 -14.55
C ASP A 214 -1.92 -1.29 -13.17
N SER A 215 -1.19 -0.84 -12.18
CA SER A 215 -1.60 -0.87 -10.78
C SER A 215 -1.02 0.33 -10.03
N PRO A 216 -1.50 1.56 -10.27
CA PRO A 216 -1.09 2.70 -9.48
C PRO A 216 -1.15 2.39 -7.98
N VAL A 217 -0.41 3.14 -7.18
CA VAL A 217 -0.36 2.91 -5.73
C VAL A 217 -1.16 3.96 -4.99
N TYR A 218 -1.75 3.54 -3.86
CA TYR A 218 -2.76 4.27 -3.11
C TYR A 218 -2.43 4.26 -1.62
N VAL A 219 -2.94 5.25 -0.89
CA VAL A 219 -2.99 5.21 0.57
C VAL A 219 -4.18 4.36 1.00
N GLY A 220 -3.95 3.36 1.85
CA GLY A 220 -4.99 2.57 2.48
C GLY A 220 -5.49 3.27 3.76
N VAL A 221 -6.82 3.34 3.89
CA VAL A 221 -7.53 3.91 5.05
C VAL A 221 -8.50 2.86 5.57
N ASN A 222 -8.73 2.80 6.88
CA ASN A 222 -9.69 1.86 7.42
C ASN A 222 -11.13 2.16 6.93
N LYS A 223 -11.99 1.15 6.94
CA LYS A 223 -13.42 1.36 6.63
C LYS A 223 -14.06 2.29 7.64
N ASN A 224 -15.08 3.02 7.18
CA ASN A 224 -15.87 3.95 7.98
C ASN A 224 -15.07 5.16 8.54
N GLU A 225 -14.02 5.58 7.82
CA GLU A 225 -13.18 6.75 8.13
C GLU A 225 -13.28 7.83 7.01
N PRO A 226 -14.50 8.32 6.66
CA PRO A 226 -14.68 9.18 5.49
C PRO A 226 -13.99 10.53 5.64
N ALA A 227 -13.88 11.10 6.85
CA ALA A 227 -13.21 12.38 7.04
C ALA A 227 -11.69 12.23 6.91
N LEU A 228 -11.10 11.15 7.42
CA LEU A 228 -9.67 10.85 7.23
C LEU A 228 -9.36 10.62 5.76
N LEU A 229 -10.15 9.79 5.06
CA LEU A 229 -10.00 9.55 3.62
C LEU A 229 -10.15 10.84 2.80
N GLY A 230 -11.19 11.64 3.09
CA GLY A 230 -11.40 12.93 2.45
C GLY A 230 -10.24 13.89 2.63
N LYS A 231 -9.67 13.94 3.85
CA LYS A 231 -8.51 14.78 4.15
C LYS A 231 -7.24 14.30 3.44
N VAL A 232 -6.98 13.00 3.40
CA VAL A 232 -5.88 12.41 2.63
C VAL A 232 -6.02 12.78 1.15
N ASN A 233 -7.19 12.59 0.55
CA ASN A 233 -7.43 12.94 -0.85
C ASN A 233 -7.24 14.44 -1.13
N GLN A 234 -7.70 15.31 -0.22
CA GLN A 234 -7.48 16.75 -0.33
C GLN A 234 -5.99 17.10 -0.36
N ILE A 235 -5.19 16.49 0.53
CA ILE A 235 -3.75 16.73 0.60
C ILE A 235 -3.06 16.23 -0.67
N LEU A 236 -3.40 15.02 -1.15
CA LEU A 236 -2.83 14.47 -2.38
C LEU A 236 -3.19 15.32 -3.61
N ALA A 237 -4.42 15.83 -3.71
CA ALA A 237 -4.83 16.71 -4.79
C ALA A 237 -4.04 18.04 -4.76
N THR A 238 -3.85 18.64 -3.58
CA THR A 238 -3.01 19.82 -3.42
C THR A 238 -1.56 19.51 -3.82
N ALA A 239 -1.01 18.40 -3.35
CA ALA A 239 0.37 17.99 -3.64
C ALA A 239 0.59 17.64 -5.13
N LYS A 240 -0.45 17.25 -5.86
CA LYS A 240 -0.41 17.11 -7.32
C LYS A 240 -0.33 18.47 -8.01
N THR A 241 -1.12 19.45 -7.55
CA THR A 241 -1.16 20.79 -8.18
C THR A 241 0.01 21.68 -7.84
N ASP A 242 0.58 21.58 -6.64
CA ASP A 242 1.76 22.35 -6.20
C ASP A 242 3.10 21.70 -6.59
N GLY A 243 3.05 20.51 -7.21
CA GLY A 243 4.23 19.80 -7.71
C GLY A 243 4.95 18.95 -6.68
N ALA A 244 4.45 18.79 -5.46
CA ALA A 244 5.09 17.96 -4.43
C ALA A 244 5.11 16.48 -4.83
N LEU A 245 4.02 15.95 -5.42
CA LEU A 245 4.00 14.58 -5.95
C LEU A 245 4.91 14.42 -7.18
N GLU A 246 4.97 15.41 -8.07
CA GLU A 246 5.91 15.42 -9.20
C GLU A 246 7.36 15.34 -8.71
N LYS A 247 7.73 16.16 -7.71
CA LYS A 247 9.06 16.13 -7.10
C LYS A 247 9.39 14.76 -6.50
N ASN A 248 8.42 14.12 -5.81
CA ASN A 248 8.60 12.79 -5.25
C ASN A 248 8.82 11.74 -6.36
N SER A 249 8.02 11.80 -7.45
CA SER A 249 8.17 10.91 -8.61
C SER A 249 9.56 11.06 -9.23
N GLN A 250 9.98 12.29 -9.57
CA GLN A 250 11.30 12.56 -10.11
C GLN A 250 12.44 12.12 -9.19
N THR A 251 12.28 12.33 -7.87
CA THR A 251 13.32 11.98 -6.89
C THR A 251 13.51 10.48 -6.81
N TRP A 252 12.42 9.71 -6.73
CA TRP A 252 12.47 8.30 -6.40
C TRP A 252 12.29 7.37 -7.61
N LEU A 253 11.37 7.70 -8.52
CA LEU A 253 11.08 6.86 -9.70
C LEU A 253 11.90 7.29 -10.91
N LYS A 254 12.51 8.48 -10.90
CA LYS A 254 13.24 9.09 -12.03
C LYS A 254 12.36 9.35 -13.25
N GLU A 255 11.07 9.44 -13.04
CA GLU A 255 10.06 9.63 -14.08
C GLU A 255 9.09 10.74 -13.66
N PRO A 256 8.50 11.47 -14.62
CA PRO A 256 7.47 12.46 -14.34
C PRO A 256 6.20 11.76 -13.84
N LEU A 257 5.42 12.47 -13.05
CA LEU A 257 4.10 12.00 -12.64
C LEU A 257 3.15 12.04 -13.85
N PRO A 258 2.50 10.91 -14.23
CA PRO A 258 1.54 10.91 -15.33
C PRO A 258 0.39 11.90 -15.09
N ALA A 259 -0.03 12.60 -16.14
CA ALA A 259 -1.09 13.61 -16.03
C ALA A 259 -2.46 13.03 -15.63
N ASP A 260 -2.68 11.77 -16.01
CA ASP A 260 -3.91 11.01 -15.78
C ASP A 260 -3.91 10.19 -14.47
N LEU A 261 -2.87 10.33 -13.66
CA LEU A 261 -2.78 9.65 -12.35
C LEU A 261 -3.78 10.23 -11.34
#